data_6ff2d3499d28ea0668197e12e38b49ac
#
_entry.id   6ff2d3499d28ea0668197e12e38b49ac
#
_cell.length_a   1.000
_cell.length_b   1.000
_cell.length_c   1.000
_cell.angle_alpha   90.00
_cell.angle_beta   90.00
_cell.angle_gamma   90.00
#
_symmetry.space_group_name_H-M   'P 1'
#
loop_
_entity.id
_entity.type
_entity.pdbx_description
1 polymer ?
#
loop_
_entity_poly.entity_id
_entity_poly.type
_entity_poly.pdbx_seq_one_letter_code
_entity_poly.pdbx_strand_id
1 'polypeptide(L)'
;MNHSVNWYFDFISPFSYLQFKTFQRLPNSLDIRLVPILFAGLLNHWGQKGPAEIPSKRTDTYQYCHWYAKRHGIPFRAPPAHPFNPLKSLRLAIALNTTHEVVDLVFNYIW
;
A
#
# COMPACT_ATOMS: atom_id res chain seq x y z
N MET A 1 2.20 12.98 25.35
CA MET A 1 2.43 11.52 25.32
C MET A 1 2.31 11.03 23.89
N ASN A 2 3.32 10.31 23.40
CA ASN A 2 3.31 9.75 22.05
C ASN A 2 2.61 8.40 22.05
N HIS A 3 1.81 8.17 21.01
CA HIS A 3 1.17 6.88 20.77
C HIS A 3 1.88 6.17 19.65
N SER A 4 2.07 4.86 19.77
CA SER A 4 2.68 4.03 18.74
C SER A 4 1.66 3.05 18.20
N VAL A 5 1.58 2.95 16.87
CA VAL A 5 0.69 2.01 16.19
C VAL A 5 1.44 1.26 15.10
N ASN A 6 1.06 0.03 14.87
CA ASN A 6 1.57 -0.74 13.75
C ASN A 6 0.67 -0.54 12.54
N TRP A 7 1.28 -0.22 11.40
CA TRP A 7 0.56 -0.13 10.13
C TRP A 7 1.03 -1.27 9.22
N TYR A 8 0.15 -2.23 9.02
CA TYR A 8 0.42 -3.40 8.18
C TYR A 8 0.06 -3.06 6.74
N PHE A 9 0.99 -3.27 5.82
CA PHE A 9 0.81 -2.86 4.43
C PHE A 9 1.45 -3.84 3.45
N ASP A 10 1.02 -3.78 2.21
CA ASP A 10 1.66 -4.45 1.08
C ASP A 10 1.74 -3.48 -0.09
N PHE A 11 2.84 -3.53 -0.84
CA PHE A 11 3.05 -2.66 -2.00
C PHE A 11 2.09 -2.96 -3.15
N ILE A 12 1.45 -4.13 -3.16
CA ILE A 12 0.45 -4.49 -4.17
C ILE A 12 -0.85 -3.68 -4.01
N SER A 13 -1.07 -3.06 -2.86
CA SER A 13 -2.31 -2.38 -2.56
C SER A 13 -2.26 -0.90 -2.93
N PRO A 14 -3.09 -0.45 -3.89
CA PRO A 14 -3.22 0.99 -4.16
C PRO A 14 -3.78 1.76 -2.95
N PHE A 15 -4.62 1.13 -2.13
CA PHE A 15 -5.12 1.74 -0.90
C PHE A 15 -3.99 2.00 0.10
N SER A 16 -3.04 1.06 0.23
CA SER A 16 -1.86 1.27 1.08
C SER A 16 -1.03 2.46 0.60
N TYR A 17 -0.80 2.56 -0.70
CA TYR A 17 -0.09 3.69 -1.29
C TYR A 17 -0.78 5.02 -0.96
N LEU A 18 -2.09 5.11 -1.22
CA LEU A 18 -2.84 6.33 -1.00
C LEU A 18 -2.89 6.71 0.48
N GLN A 19 -3.09 5.75 1.36
CA GLN A 19 -3.09 5.99 2.80
C GLN A 19 -1.72 6.47 3.29
N PHE A 20 -0.65 5.84 2.82
CA PHE A 20 0.71 6.24 3.16
C PHE A 20 0.96 7.71 2.82
N LYS A 21 0.51 8.16 1.66
CA LYS A 21 0.65 9.57 1.23
C LYS A 21 -0.12 10.55 2.12
N THR A 22 -1.10 10.08 2.88
CA THR A 22 -1.89 10.93 3.79
C THR A 22 -1.37 10.95 5.22
N PHE A 23 -0.32 10.19 5.56
CA PHE A 23 0.22 10.13 6.92
C PHE A 23 0.71 11.50 7.42
N GLN A 24 1.15 12.36 6.53
CA GLN A 24 1.55 13.73 6.89
C GLN A 24 0.42 14.55 7.52
N ARG A 25 -0.83 14.12 7.38
CA ARG A 25 -2.00 14.77 7.99
C ARG A 25 -2.25 14.31 9.42
N LEU A 26 -1.58 13.26 9.84
CA LEU A 26 -1.73 12.72 11.19
C LEU A 26 -0.89 13.53 12.18
N PRO A 27 -1.28 13.54 13.47
CA PRO A 27 -0.49 14.25 14.49
C PRO A 27 0.93 13.73 14.59
N ASN A 28 1.89 14.64 14.81
CA ASN A 28 3.28 14.26 15.03
C ASN A 28 3.50 13.41 16.28
N SER A 29 2.55 13.42 17.21
CA SER A 29 2.57 12.57 18.39
C SER A 29 2.28 11.10 18.12
N LEU A 30 1.85 10.78 16.88
CA LEU A 30 1.58 9.40 16.47
C LEU A 30 2.83 8.81 15.81
N ASP A 31 3.37 7.79 16.43
CA ASP A 31 4.49 7.02 15.88
C ASP A 31 3.94 5.82 15.11
N ILE A 32 4.10 5.83 13.80
CA ILE A 32 3.58 4.78 12.92
C ILE A 32 4.72 3.83 12.57
N ARG A 33 4.61 2.60 13.02
CA ARG A 33 5.54 1.53 12.66
C ARG A 33 5.08 0.85 11.38
N LEU A 34 5.92 0.90 10.36
CA LEU A 34 5.63 0.31 9.06
C LEU A 34 5.94 -1.18 9.10
N VAL A 35 4.93 -2.02 8.92
CA VAL A 35 5.05 -3.48 8.99
C VAL A 35 4.63 -4.09 7.65
N PRO A 36 5.59 -4.47 6.79
CA PRO A 36 5.27 -5.10 5.51
C PRO A 36 4.73 -6.50 5.72
N ILE A 37 3.66 -6.82 4.98
CA ILE A 37 3.03 -8.14 4.97
C ILE A 37 2.79 -8.59 3.54
N LEU A 38 2.69 -9.90 3.33
CA LEU A 38 2.26 -10.46 2.05
C LEU A 38 0.75 -10.67 2.09
N PHE A 39 0.01 -9.74 1.51
CA PHE A 39 -1.46 -9.77 1.50
C PHE A 39 -2.01 -11.02 0.81
N ALA A 40 -1.38 -11.44 -0.31
CA ALA A 40 -1.77 -12.65 -1.01
C ALA A 40 -1.68 -13.90 -0.11
N GLY A 41 -0.75 -13.92 0.84
CA GLY A 41 -0.63 -14.98 1.82
C GLY A 41 -1.84 -15.07 2.75
N LEU A 42 -2.35 -13.92 3.19
CA LEU A 42 -3.58 -13.87 3.99
C LEU A 42 -4.79 -14.33 3.20
N LEU A 43 -4.93 -13.86 1.95
CA LEU A 43 -6.02 -14.29 1.07
C LEU A 43 -5.99 -15.81 0.86
N ASN A 44 -4.82 -16.36 0.59
CA ASN A 44 -4.65 -17.80 0.39
C ASN A 44 -5.00 -18.59 1.65
N HIS A 45 -4.55 -18.12 2.81
CA HIS A 45 -4.84 -18.78 4.08
C HIS A 45 -6.35 -18.88 4.35
N TRP A 46 -7.11 -17.84 4.03
CA TRP A 46 -8.55 -17.79 4.25
C TRP A 46 -9.39 -18.23 3.05
N GLY A 47 -8.76 -18.68 1.97
CA GLY A 47 -9.45 -19.14 0.77
C GLY A 47 -10.24 -18.03 0.07
N GLN A 48 -9.75 -16.80 0.11
CA GLN A 48 -10.42 -15.63 -0.46
C GLN A 48 -9.69 -15.09 -1.69
N LYS A 49 -10.45 -14.46 -2.58
CA LYS A 49 -9.90 -13.71 -3.72
C LYS A 49 -9.81 -12.24 -3.37
N GLY A 50 -8.72 -11.61 -3.79
CA GLY A 50 -8.59 -10.15 -3.67
C GLY A 50 -9.44 -9.41 -4.71
N PRO A 51 -9.73 -8.13 -4.48
CA PRO A 51 -10.54 -7.31 -5.42
C PRO A 51 -9.96 -7.27 -6.83
N ALA A 52 -8.63 -7.27 -6.96
CA ALA A 52 -7.97 -7.23 -8.25
C ALA A 52 -8.19 -8.49 -9.10
N GLU A 53 -8.59 -9.60 -8.49
CA GLU A 53 -8.86 -10.88 -9.15
C GLU A 53 -10.32 -10.99 -9.60
N ILE A 54 -11.18 -10.06 -9.22
CA ILE A 54 -12.60 -10.04 -9.56
C ILE A 54 -12.84 -8.83 -10.47
N PRO A 55 -13.17 -9.02 -11.78
CA PRO A 55 -13.20 -7.94 -12.76
C PRO A 55 -14.00 -6.72 -12.34
N SER A 56 -15.22 -6.89 -11.84
CA SER A 56 -16.07 -5.78 -11.41
C SER A 56 -15.46 -5.01 -10.23
N LYS A 57 -14.94 -5.72 -9.26
CA LYS A 57 -14.29 -5.11 -8.09
C LYS A 57 -12.98 -4.43 -8.45
N ARG A 58 -12.24 -4.99 -9.38
CA ARG A 58 -11.02 -4.38 -9.89
C ARG A 58 -11.31 -3.02 -10.53
N THR A 59 -12.33 -2.95 -11.37
CA THR A 59 -12.76 -1.71 -11.99
C THR A 59 -13.15 -0.67 -10.95
N ASP A 60 -13.99 -1.04 -10.00
CA ASP A 60 -14.43 -0.14 -8.91
C ASP A 60 -13.26 0.35 -8.08
N THR A 61 -12.33 -0.54 -7.75
CA THR A 61 -11.13 -0.19 -6.98
C THR A 61 -10.30 0.88 -7.69
N TYR A 62 -10.04 0.69 -8.98
CA TYR A 62 -9.25 1.65 -9.75
C TYR A 62 -9.97 2.98 -9.93
N GLN A 63 -11.27 2.96 -10.19
CA GLN A 63 -12.07 4.19 -10.29
C GLN A 63 -12.02 4.98 -8.99
N TYR A 64 -12.21 4.30 -7.85
CA TYR A 64 -12.12 4.94 -6.54
C TYR A 64 -10.73 5.52 -6.28
N CYS A 65 -9.68 4.76 -6.56
CA CYS A 65 -8.30 5.18 -6.31
C CYS A 65 -7.90 6.38 -7.17
N HIS A 66 -8.30 6.40 -8.44
CA HIS A 66 -8.08 7.55 -9.31
C HIS A 66 -8.80 8.80 -8.81
N TRP A 67 -10.06 8.65 -8.42
CA TRP A 67 -10.84 9.74 -7.85
C TRP A 67 -10.18 10.29 -6.57
N TYR A 68 -9.83 9.39 -5.66
CA TYR A 68 -9.21 9.76 -4.39
C TYR A 68 -7.88 10.49 -4.60
N ALA A 69 -7.04 9.93 -5.44
CA ALA A 69 -5.73 10.50 -5.74
C ALA A 69 -5.86 11.91 -6.34
N LYS A 70 -6.75 12.08 -7.31
CA LYS A 70 -7.01 13.38 -7.95
C LYS A 70 -7.51 14.40 -6.92
N ARG A 71 -8.45 13.99 -6.07
CA ARG A 71 -9.01 14.88 -5.05
C ARG A 71 -7.96 15.34 -4.04
N HIS A 72 -7.00 14.48 -3.72
CA HIS A 72 -5.97 14.77 -2.70
C HIS A 72 -4.63 15.18 -3.30
N GLY A 73 -4.54 15.37 -4.60
CA GLY A 73 -3.30 15.80 -5.25
C GLY A 73 -2.18 14.77 -5.18
N ILE A 74 -2.52 13.48 -5.14
CA ILE A 74 -1.55 12.38 -5.07
C ILE A 74 -1.30 11.85 -6.48
N PRO A 75 -0.03 11.81 -6.96
CA PRO A 75 0.27 11.16 -8.22
C PRO A 75 -0.14 9.69 -8.18
N PHE A 76 -0.87 9.24 -9.19
CA PHE A 76 -1.37 7.86 -9.23
C PHE A 76 -1.38 7.32 -10.65
N ARG A 77 -0.78 6.17 -10.82
CA ARG A 77 -0.82 5.40 -12.08
C ARG A 77 -0.92 3.92 -11.76
N ALA A 78 -1.68 3.18 -12.56
CA ALA A 78 -1.74 1.74 -12.44
C ALA A 78 -0.43 1.12 -12.95
N PRO A 79 0.14 0.10 -12.27
CA PRO A 79 1.29 -0.62 -12.80
C PRO A 79 0.89 -1.41 -14.05
N PRO A 80 1.88 -1.80 -14.90
CA PRO A 80 1.60 -2.54 -16.15
C PRO A 80 0.82 -3.84 -15.94
N ALA A 81 0.99 -4.48 -14.79
CA ALA A 81 0.25 -5.68 -14.41
C ALA A 81 -0.19 -5.56 -12.95
N HIS A 82 -1.45 -5.92 -12.68
CA HIS A 82 -1.99 -5.98 -11.33
C HIS A 82 -3.09 -7.06 -11.28
N PRO A 83 -3.02 -8.03 -10.39
CA PRO A 83 -2.00 -8.18 -9.34
C PRO A 83 -0.61 -8.53 -9.90
N PHE A 84 0.42 -8.21 -9.12
CA PHE A 84 1.80 -8.58 -9.39
C PHE A 84 2.39 -9.25 -8.14
N ASN A 85 3.58 -9.84 -8.25
CA ASN A 85 4.25 -10.44 -7.10
C ASN A 85 5.09 -9.39 -6.37
N PRO A 86 4.69 -8.96 -5.15
CA PRO A 86 5.38 -7.92 -4.42
C PRO A 86 6.53 -8.41 -3.55
N LEU A 87 6.85 -9.71 -3.56
CA LEU A 87 7.81 -10.31 -2.62
C LEU A 87 9.18 -9.65 -2.67
N LYS A 88 9.71 -9.36 -3.85
CA LYS A 88 11.02 -8.71 -3.97
C LYS A 88 11.03 -7.34 -3.33
N SER A 89 9.98 -6.56 -3.55
CA SER A 89 9.83 -5.22 -2.97
C SER A 89 9.69 -5.29 -1.44
N LEU A 90 8.89 -6.22 -0.94
CA LEU A 90 8.72 -6.41 0.50
C LEU A 90 10.05 -6.82 1.17
N ARG A 91 10.77 -7.75 0.57
CA ARG A 91 12.07 -8.20 1.07
C ARG A 91 13.11 -7.07 1.04
N LEU A 92 13.12 -6.27 -0.02
CA LEU A 92 14.01 -5.12 -0.12
C LEU A 92 13.72 -4.12 0.99
N ALA A 93 12.47 -3.80 1.23
CA ALA A 93 12.09 -2.89 2.32
C ALA A 93 12.57 -3.41 3.67
N ILE A 94 12.38 -4.69 3.96
CA ILE A 94 12.84 -5.31 5.20
C ILE A 94 14.38 -5.25 5.30
N ALA A 95 15.09 -5.59 4.23
CA ALA A 95 16.54 -5.56 4.21
C ALA A 95 17.11 -4.15 4.48
N LEU A 96 16.36 -3.12 4.14
CA LEU A 96 16.72 -1.71 4.36
C LEU A 96 16.01 -1.12 5.59
N ASN A 97 15.62 -1.95 6.56
CA ASN A 97 15.02 -1.59 7.83
C ASN A 97 13.62 -0.95 7.74
N THR A 98 12.93 -1.11 6.64
CA THR A 98 11.55 -0.61 6.44
C THR A 98 11.38 0.85 6.89
N THR A 99 12.34 1.69 6.52
CA THR A 99 12.26 3.12 6.84
C THR A 99 11.17 3.79 6.02
N HIS A 100 10.65 4.90 6.51
CA HIS A 100 9.67 5.70 5.78
C HIS A 100 10.17 6.09 4.38
N GLU A 101 11.43 6.47 4.27
CA GLU A 101 12.06 6.86 2.99
C GLU A 101 12.08 5.71 1.99
N VAL A 102 12.48 4.51 2.43
CA VAL A 102 12.53 3.32 1.58
C VAL A 102 11.13 2.93 1.10
N VAL A 103 10.16 2.91 2.00
CA VAL A 103 8.77 2.59 1.66
C VAL A 103 8.20 3.60 0.67
N ASP A 104 8.48 4.88 0.88
CA ASP A 104 8.05 5.94 -0.04
C ASP A 104 8.63 5.76 -1.45
N LEU A 105 9.93 5.47 -1.54
CA LEU A 105 10.58 5.22 -2.82
C LEU A 105 9.96 4.05 -3.57
N VAL A 106 9.70 2.94 -2.88
CA VAL A 106 9.11 1.75 -3.52
C VAL A 106 7.68 2.03 -3.97
N PHE A 107 6.87 2.65 -3.14
CA PHE A 107 5.52 3.04 -3.52
C PHE A 107 5.50 3.98 -4.72
N ASN A 108 6.38 4.98 -4.74
CA ASN A 108 6.47 5.93 -5.86
C ASN A 108 6.92 5.26 -7.15
N TYR A 109 7.74 4.23 -7.06
CA TYR A 109 8.16 3.46 -8.23
C TYR A 109 7.01 2.65 -8.84
N ILE A 110 6.15 2.07 -8.00
CA ILE A 110 5.06 1.19 -8.44
C ILE A 110 3.83 2.00 -8.87
N TRP A 111 3.43 2.94 -8.06
CA TRP A 111 2.19 3.71 -8.21
C TRP A 111 2.47 5.16 -8.62
#